data_844bcfbee48575ac5e537db210e9c5f4
#
_entry.id   844bcfbee48575ac5e537db210e9c5f4
#
_cell.length_a   1.000
_cell.length_b   1.000
_cell.length_c   1.000
_cell.angle_alpha   90.00
_cell.angle_beta   90.00
_cell.angle_gamma   90.00
#
_symmetry.space_group_name_H-M   'P 1'
#
loop_
_entity.id
_entity.type
_entity.pdbx_description
1 polymer ?
#
loop_
_entity_poly.entity_id
_entity_poly.type
_entity_poly.pdbx_seq_one_letter_code
_entity_poly.pdbx_strand_id
1 'polypeptide(L)'
;MSRPDLAAALALEPHPEGGWYRRTWASPVTVSTPHGDRPSATAILYLFDGPGRWHRVRSAELWCWHTGPDAELLLGGAGDDPDPGTPLRLGPPRAVDGVQVLPQREVPAGVWQRAAPLGDGPVLVSCLVSPGFDFADFELR
;
A
#
# COMPACT_ATOMS: atom_id res chain seq x y z
N MET A 1 2.75 2.25 19.99
CA MET A 1 1.37 2.04 19.49
C MET A 1 0.99 0.59 19.71
N SER A 2 -0.15 0.35 20.33
CA SER A 2 -0.59 -1.02 20.58
C SER A 2 -1.08 -1.69 19.27
N ARG A 3 -0.90 -3.00 19.22
CA ARG A 3 -1.34 -3.80 18.08
C ARG A 3 -2.87 -3.83 18.01
N PRO A 4 -3.49 -3.44 16.89
CA PRO A 4 -4.94 -3.55 16.75
C PRO A 4 -5.42 -5.01 16.84
N ASP A 5 -6.63 -5.21 17.37
CA ASP A 5 -7.22 -6.56 17.50
C ASP A 5 -7.33 -7.26 16.14
N LEU A 6 -7.62 -6.53 15.08
CA LEU A 6 -7.73 -7.09 13.74
C LEU A 6 -6.39 -7.63 13.24
N ALA A 7 -5.25 -7.00 13.63
CA ALA A 7 -3.92 -7.53 13.28
C ALA A 7 -3.70 -8.92 13.89
N ALA A 8 -4.13 -9.13 15.14
CA ALA A 8 -4.06 -10.44 15.77
C ALA A 8 -5.00 -11.44 15.09
N ALA A 9 -6.24 -11.03 14.82
CA ALA A 9 -7.23 -11.90 14.20
C ALA A 9 -6.82 -12.37 12.80
N LEU A 10 -6.11 -11.52 12.04
CA LEU A 10 -5.66 -11.84 10.69
C LEU A 10 -4.21 -12.34 10.63
N ALA A 11 -3.56 -12.54 11.79
CA ALA A 11 -2.17 -12.99 11.91
C ALA A 11 -1.18 -12.08 11.16
N LEU A 12 -1.36 -10.76 11.31
CA LEU A 12 -0.49 -9.77 10.68
C LEU A 12 0.75 -9.49 11.55
N GLU A 13 1.85 -9.18 10.89
CA GLU A 13 3.14 -8.85 11.50
C GLU A 13 3.50 -7.39 11.22
N PRO A 14 4.38 -6.76 12.05
CA PRO A 14 4.82 -5.39 11.80
C PRO A 14 5.49 -5.23 10.42
N HIS A 15 5.17 -4.12 9.74
CA HIS A 15 5.72 -3.76 8.44
C HIS A 15 6.79 -2.66 8.60
N PRO A 16 7.89 -2.67 7.80
CA PRO A 16 8.94 -1.64 7.88
C PRO A 16 8.44 -0.21 7.64
N GLU A 17 7.41 -0.02 6.81
CA GLU A 17 6.83 1.32 6.57
C GLU A 17 5.90 1.79 7.69
N GLY A 18 5.62 0.97 8.67
CA GLY A 18 4.60 1.14 9.70
C GLY A 18 3.39 0.27 9.42
N GLY A 19 2.56 0.03 10.46
CA GLY A 19 1.42 -0.86 10.33
C GLY A 19 1.79 -2.35 10.38
N TRP A 20 0.85 -3.19 9.97
CA TRP A 20 0.94 -4.65 10.05
C TRP A 20 0.50 -5.27 8.73
N TYR A 21 1.13 -6.39 8.35
CA TYR A 21 0.86 -7.02 7.08
C TYR A 21 1.05 -8.54 7.12
N ARG A 22 0.51 -9.20 6.10
CA ARG A 22 0.78 -10.60 5.79
C ARG A 22 0.68 -10.81 4.29
N ARG A 23 1.66 -11.50 3.70
CA ARG A 23 1.53 -11.97 2.32
C ARG A 23 0.47 -13.06 2.28
N THR A 24 -0.56 -12.87 1.45
CA THR A 24 -1.67 -13.82 1.31
C THR A 24 -1.60 -14.62 0.03
N TRP A 25 -0.87 -14.13 -0.97
CA TRP A 25 -0.82 -14.77 -2.27
C TRP A 25 0.44 -14.39 -3.04
N ALA A 26 0.97 -15.36 -3.78
CA ALA A 26 1.99 -15.15 -4.80
C ALA A 26 1.57 -15.96 -6.04
N SER A 27 1.58 -15.31 -7.20
CA SER A 27 1.28 -16.00 -8.46
C SER A 27 2.27 -17.16 -8.69
N PRO A 28 1.79 -18.32 -9.15
CA PRO A 28 2.70 -19.43 -9.52
C PRO A 28 3.44 -19.18 -10.83
N VAL A 29 3.08 -18.12 -11.57
CA VAL A 29 3.76 -17.76 -12.81
C VAL A 29 4.95 -16.87 -12.48
N THR A 30 6.15 -17.25 -12.93
CA THR A 30 7.37 -16.49 -12.75
C THR A 30 7.64 -15.62 -13.98
N VAL A 31 8.06 -14.37 -13.76
CA VAL A 31 8.47 -13.44 -14.81
C VAL A 31 9.92 -12.99 -14.57
N SER A 32 10.65 -12.80 -15.66
CA SER A 32 11.99 -12.20 -15.62
C SER A 32 11.89 -10.69 -15.56
N THR A 33 12.67 -10.08 -14.68
CA THR A 33 12.77 -8.62 -14.57
C THR A 33 14.25 -8.21 -14.65
N PRO A 34 14.55 -6.92 -14.88
CA PRO A 34 15.94 -6.44 -14.85
C PRO A 34 16.64 -6.66 -13.50
N HIS A 35 15.89 -6.96 -12.44
CA HIS A 35 16.38 -7.13 -11.07
C HIS A 35 16.32 -8.57 -10.57
N GLY A 36 16.00 -9.52 -11.46
CA GLY A 36 15.86 -10.95 -11.15
C GLY A 36 14.44 -11.45 -11.41
N ASP A 37 14.25 -12.74 -11.16
CA ASP A 37 12.95 -13.37 -11.33
C ASP A 37 12.01 -13.00 -10.18
N ARG A 38 10.74 -12.80 -10.50
CA ARG A 38 9.67 -12.49 -9.55
C ARG A 38 8.43 -13.29 -9.89
N PRO A 39 7.54 -13.57 -8.91
CA PRO A 39 6.18 -13.97 -9.24
C PRO A 39 5.54 -12.90 -10.13
N SER A 40 4.63 -13.28 -11.02
CA SER A 40 3.96 -12.28 -11.88
C SER A 40 3.16 -11.26 -11.07
N ALA A 41 2.67 -11.63 -9.88
CA ALA A 41 2.03 -10.72 -8.93
C ALA A 41 2.07 -11.30 -7.52
N THR A 42 2.00 -10.43 -6.51
CA THR A 42 1.83 -10.81 -5.11
C THR A 42 0.74 -9.96 -4.49
N ALA A 43 0.15 -10.45 -3.39
CA ALA A 43 -0.83 -9.71 -2.62
C ALA A 43 -0.52 -9.80 -1.13
N ILE A 44 -0.77 -8.69 -0.43
CA ILE A 44 -0.74 -8.64 1.04
C ILE A 44 -2.07 -8.12 1.56
N LEU A 45 -2.42 -8.51 2.79
CA LEU A 45 -3.30 -7.72 3.63
C LEU A 45 -2.41 -6.74 4.40
N TYR A 46 -2.86 -5.49 4.49
CA TYR A 46 -2.12 -4.44 5.17
C TYR A 46 -3.09 -3.61 6.02
N LEU A 47 -2.73 -3.44 7.29
CA LEU A 47 -3.53 -2.71 8.28
C LEU A 47 -2.69 -1.57 8.84
N PHE A 48 -3.24 -0.34 8.84
CA PHE A 48 -2.54 0.81 9.41
C PHE A 48 -3.53 1.71 10.16
N ASP A 49 -3.09 2.28 11.27
CA ASP A 49 -3.89 3.17 12.13
C ASP A 49 -3.20 4.51 12.38
N GLY A 50 -2.13 4.78 11.68
CA GLY A 50 -1.40 6.04 11.67
C GLY A 50 -0.67 6.23 10.35
N PRO A 51 -0.01 7.38 10.15
CA PRO A 51 0.72 7.63 8.91
C PRO A 51 1.90 6.68 8.76
N GLY A 52 2.01 6.08 7.58
CA GLY A 52 3.16 5.28 7.19
C GLY A 52 4.35 6.16 6.78
N ARG A 53 5.47 5.53 6.48
CA ARG A 53 6.67 6.20 5.96
C ARG A 53 6.61 6.26 4.44
N TRP A 54 7.28 7.27 3.86
CA TRP A 54 7.50 7.30 2.42
C TRP A 54 8.28 6.07 1.99
N HIS A 55 7.79 5.40 0.95
CA HIS A 55 8.45 4.25 0.35
C HIS A 55 8.11 4.16 -1.13
N ARG A 56 8.90 3.39 -1.86
CA ARG A 56 8.60 3.07 -3.26
C ARG A 56 9.04 1.66 -3.60
N VAL A 57 8.42 1.11 -4.63
CA VAL A 57 8.78 -0.20 -5.18
C VAL A 57 8.98 -0.09 -6.69
N ARG A 58 9.72 -1.03 -7.26
CA ARG A 58 10.05 -1.03 -8.69
C ARG A 58 8.90 -1.48 -9.59
N SER A 59 7.82 -1.96 -9.01
CA SER A 59 6.63 -2.46 -9.72
C SER A 59 5.45 -1.55 -9.49
N ALA A 60 4.44 -1.64 -10.35
CA ALA A 60 3.14 -1.00 -10.10
C ALA A 60 2.44 -1.69 -8.92
N GLU A 61 1.71 -0.90 -8.15
CA GLU A 61 0.98 -1.37 -6.98
C GLU A 61 -0.46 -0.91 -7.03
N LEU A 62 -1.39 -1.82 -6.70
CA LEU A 62 -2.82 -1.52 -6.60
C LEU A 62 -3.24 -1.66 -5.14
N TRP A 63 -3.77 -0.56 -4.57
CA TRP A 63 -4.34 -0.52 -3.23
C TRP A 63 -5.84 -0.74 -3.32
N CYS A 64 -6.37 -1.69 -2.53
CA CYS A 64 -7.80 -2.03 -2.49
C CYS A 64 -8.31 -1.87 -1.07
N TRP A 65 -9.23 -0.92 -0.84
CA TRP A 65 -9.81 -0.66 0.47
C TRP A 65 -10.83 -1.73 0.86
N HIS A 66 -10.78 -2.19 2.11
CA HIS A 66 -11.72 -3.18 2.64
C HIS A 66 -12.58 -2.67 3.79
N THR A 67 -11.97 -2.14 4.85
CA THR A 67 -12.71 -1.66 6.03
C THR A 67 -11.97 -0.53 6.72
N GLY A 68 -12.70 0.21 7.56
CA GLY A 68 -12.19 1.29 8.37
C GLY A 68 -12.55 2.66 7.84
N PRO A 69 -11.92 3.72 8.34
CA PRO A 69 -12.13 5.06 7.79
C PRO A 69 -11.54 5.16 6.38
N ASP A 70 -11.89 6.24 5.67
CA ASP A 70 -11.18 6.60 4.45
C ASP A 70 -9.70 6.75 4.73
N ALA A 71 -8.88 6.54 3.72
CA ALA A 71 -7.46 6.80 3.79
C ALA A 71 -7.05 7.84 2.74
N GLU A 72 -5.98 8.55 3.04
CA GLU A 72 -5.29 9.39 2.06
C GLU A 72 -4.05 8.64 1.58
N LEU A 73 -3.90 8.52 0.28
CA LEU A 73 -2.72 7.98 -0.36
C LEU A 73 -2.01 9.12 -1.08
N LEU A 74 -0.79 9.44 -0.65
CA LEU A 74 0.03 10.49 -1.26
C LEU A 74 0.99 9.87 -2.27
N LEU A 75 1.05 10.47 -3.47
CA LEU A 75 2.03 10.11 -4.50
C LEU A 75 3.07 11.21 -4.59
N GLY A 76 4.33 10.88 -4.29
CA GLY A 76 5.44 11.83 -4.16
C GLY A 76 6.40 11.87 -5.34
N GLY A 77 5.94 11.51 -6.53
CA GLY A 77 6.77 11.54 -7.73
C GLY A 77 7.82 10.43 -7.77
N ALA A 78 8.67 10.45 -8.79
CA ALA A 78 9.68 9.42 -9.05
C ALA A 78 11.13 9.95 -8.94
N GLY A 79 11.33 11.06 -8.26
CA GLY A 79 12.66 11.63 -8.03
C GLY A 79 13.46 10.88 -6.98
N ASP A 80 14.65 11.37 -6.65
CA ASP A 80 15.50 10.73 -5.65
C ASP A 80 14.89 10.78 -4.25
N ASP A 81 14.14 11.84 -3.96
CA ASP A 81 13.40 12.01 -2.72
C ASP A 81 11.92 12.30 -3.02
N PRO A 82 11.01 11.92 -2.12
CA PRO A 82 9.59 12.23 -2.32
C PRO A 82 9.35 13.74 -2.23
N ASP A 83 8.52 14.26 -3.14
CA ASP A 83 7.98 15.62 -3.03
C ASP A 83 6.77 15.62 -2.06
N PRO A 84 6.13 16.81 -1.83
CA PRO A 84 4.99 16.88 -0.88
C PRO A 84 3.81 15.95 -1.18
N GLY A 85 3.69 15.49 -2.42
CA GLY A 85 2.71 14.49 -2.81
C GLY A 85 1.39 15.05 -3.33
N THR A 86 0.75 14.24 -4.18
CA THR A 86 -0.60 14.49 -4.68
C THR A 86 -1.54 13.57 -3.90
N PRO A 87 -2.56 14.13 -3.20
CA PRO A 87 -3.47 13.31 -2.40
C PRO A 87 -4.50 12.60 -3.27
N LEU A 88 -4.70 11.31 -2.98
CA LEU A 88 -5.79 10.49 -3.50
C LEU A 88 -6.60 9.95 -2.34
N ARG A 89 -7.93 9.87 -2.49
CA ARG A 89 -8.83 9.29 -1.50
C ARG A 89 -9.14 7.84 -1.80
N LEU A 90 -8.95 7.01 -0.80
CA LEU A 90 -9.20 5.56 -0.83
C LEU A 90 -10.28 5.24 0.21
N GLY A 91 -11.36 4.60 -0.21
CA GLY A 91 -12.47 4.28 0.69
C GLY A 91 -13.69 3.78 -0.06
N PRO A 92 -14.88 3.73 0.57
CA PRO A 92 -16.11 3.35 -0.11
C PRO A 92 -16.39 4.28 -1.29
N PRO A 93 -16.84 3.74 -2.44
CA PRO A 93 -16.97 4.50 -3.67
C PRO A 93 -18.05 5.61 -3.53
N ARG A 94 -17.63 6.87 -3.71
CA ARG A 94 -18.51 8.03 -3.66
C ARG A 94 -17.77 9.30 -4.06
N ALA A 95 -18.48 10.41 -4.13
CA ALA A 95 -17.86 11.74 -4.25
C ALA A 95 -18.22 12.56 -3.02
N VAL A 96 -17.22 13.26 -2.46
CA VAL A 96 -17.38 14.15 -1.30
C VAL A 96 -16.82 15.52 -1.69
N ASP A 97 -17.69 16.54 -1.73
CA ASP A 97 -17.32 17.91 -2.11
C ASP A 97 -16.53 17.95 -3.45
N GLY A 98 -16.98 17.17 -4.42
CA GLY A 98 -16.34 17.07 -5.73
C GLY A 98 -15.09 16.22 -5.78
N VAL A 99 -14.67 15.67 -4.64
CA VAL A 99 -13.50 14.77 -4.58
C VAL A 99 -13.96 13.32 -4.68
N GLN A 100 -13.36 12.59 -5.64
CA GLN A 100 -13.68 11.19 -5.85
C GLN A 100 -12.99 10.32 -4.80
N VAL A 101 -13.76 9.47 -4.11
CA VAL A 101 -13.27 8.44 -3.22
C VAL A 101 -13.45 7.10 -3.91
N LEU A 102 -12.37 6.36 -4.08
CA LEU A 102 -12.38 5.08 -4.79
C LEU A 102 -11.89 3.94 -3.89
N PRO A 103 -12.45 2.74 -4.06
CA PRO A 103 -11.95 1.56 -3.34
C PRO A 103 -10.63 1.03 -3.90
N GLN A 104 -10.22 1.49 -5.08
CA GLN A 104 -8.97 1.09 -5.72
C GLN A 104 -8.18 2.32 -6.16
N ARG A 105 -6.86 2.30 -5.88
CA ARG A 105 -5.93 3.32 -6.36
C ARG A 105 -4.64 2.66 -6.81
N GLU A 106 -4.10 3.12 -7.95
CA GLU A 106 -2.83 2.64 -8.47
C GLU A 106 -1.69 3.57 -8.07
N VAL A 107 -0.56 2.98 -7.70
CA VAL A 107 0.73 3.66 -7.57
C VAL A 107 1.62 3.15 -8.70
N PRO A 108 2.03 4.02 -9.64
CA PRO A 108 2.92 3.61 -10.73
C PRO A 108 4.27 3.12 -10.20
N ALA A 109 4.95 2.28 -10.98
CA ALA A 109 6.28 1.78 -10.64
C ALA A 109 7.25 2.93 -10.36
N GLY A 110 8.02 2.82 -9.29
CA GLY A 110 9.05 3.79 -8.92
C GLY A 110 8.54 5.08 -8.28
N VAL A 111 7.23 5.22 -8.09
CA VAL A 111 6.65 6.42 -7.50
C VAL A 111 6.61 6.29 -5.98
N TRP A 112 7.09 7.33 -5.28
CA TRP A 112 7.01 7.43 -3.83
C TRP A 112 5.55 7.46 -3.38
N GLN A 113 5.24 6.72 -2.33
CA GLN A 113 3.90 6.61 -1.78
C GLN A 113 3.92 6.65 -0.25
N ARG A 114 2.85 7.17 0.33
CA ARG A 114 2.62 7.23 1.77
C ARG A 114 1.12 7.24 2.02
N ALA A 115 0.66 6.46 2.99
CA ALA A 115 -0.76 6.38 3.33
C ALA A 115 -1.00 6.77 4.79
N ALA A 116 -2.17 7.34 5.05
CA ALA A 116 -2.62 7.69 6.40
C ALA A 116 -4.13 7.55 6.52
N PRO A 117 -4.65 7.14 7.68
CA PRO A 117 -6.09 7.18 7.91
C PRO A 117 -6.60 8.62 7.98
N LEU A 118 -7.82 8.86 7.49
CA LEU A 118 -8.50 10.14 7.59
C LEU A 118 -9.57 10.16 8.70
N GLY A 119 -9.55 9.19 9.59
CA GLY A 119 -10.46 9.09 10.72
C GLY A 119 -9.88 8.17 11.79
N ASP A 120 -10.67 7.91 12.82
CA ASP A 120 -10.25 7.07 13.94
C ASP A 120 -10.32 5.59 13.56
N GLY A 121 -9.37 4.84 14.06
CA GLY A 121 -9.30 3.40 13.88
C GLY A 121 -8.45 2.97 12.70
N PRO A 122 -8.21 1.65 12.60
CA PRO A 122 -7.35 1.12 11.55
C PRO A 122 -8.08 1.01 10.21
N VAL A 123 -7.31 1.18 9.15
CA VAL A 123 -7.73 0.93 7.76
C VAL A 123 -7.15 -0.41 7.32
N LEU A 124 -8.01 -1.29 6.80
CA LEU A 124 -7.57 -2.55 6.19
C LEU A 124 -7.64 -2.42 4.68
N VAL A 125 -6.54 -2.74 4.03
CA VAL A 125 -6.44 -2.77 2.57
C VAL A 125 -5.79 -4.06 2.10
N SER A 126 -5.95 -4.36 0.81
CA SER A 126 -5.04 -5.25 0.10
C SER A 126 -4.12 -4.42 -0.78
N CYS A 127 -2.85 -4.82 -0.88
CA CYS A 127 -1.92 -4.25 -1.83
C CYS A 127 -1.45 -5.37 -2.77
N LEU A 128 -1.68 -5.17 -4.08
CA LEU A 128 -1.23 -6.08 -5.12
C LEU A 128 -0.07 -5.43 -5.87
N VAL A 129 1.00 -6.19 -6.06
CA VAL A 129 2.22 -5.71 -6.72
C VAL A 129 2.51 -6.59 -7.92
N SER A 130 2.75 -6.00 -9.09
CA SER A 130 3.05 -6.74 -10.32
C SER A 130 4.12 -6.00 -11.14
N PRO A 131 5.22 -6.67 -11.52
CA PRO A 131 5.73 -7.95 -11.04
C PRO A 131 5.79 -8.04 -9.52
N GLY A 132 5.72 -9.26 -8.98
CA GLY A 132 5.56 -9.49 -7.55
C GLY A 132 6.59 -8.82 -6.65
N PHE A 133 6.21 -8.56 -5.42
CA PHE A 133 7.03 -7.82 -4.45
C PHE A 133 8.21 -8.66 -3.94
N ASP A 134 9.35 -7.97 -3.82
CA ASP A 134 10.55 -8.45 -3.14
C ASP A 134 11.15 -7.26 -2.38
N PHE A 135 11.60 -7.46 -1.15
CA PHE A 135 12.20 -6.37 -0.36
C PHE A 135 13.46 -5.79 -1.01
N ALA A 136 14.13 -6.53 -1.91
CA ALA A 136 15.23 -6.00 -2.70
C ALA A 136 14.79 -4.84 -3.63
N ASP A 137 13.50 -4.76 -3.96
CA ASP A 137 12.91 -3.72 -4.82
C ASP A 137 12.32 -2.56 -4.01
N PHE A 138 12.42 -2.60 -2.68
CA PHE A 138 11.78 -1.68 -1.75
C PHE A 138 12.78 -0.64 -1.26
N GLU A 139 12.36 0.63 -1.27
CA GLU A 139 13.15 1.75 -0.77
C GLU A 139 12.31 2.56 0.22
N LEU A 140 12.93 2.93 1.35
CA LEU A 140 12.27 3.58 2.48
C LEU A 140 12.91 4.93 2.76
N ARG A 141 12.11 5.96 3.16
CA ARG A 141 12.57 7.28 3.59
C ARG A 141 12.02 7.65 4.96
#